data_46627c687770f243b4d4ae40963c41dc
#
_entry.id   46627c687770f243b4d4ae40963c41dc
#
_cell.length_a   1.000
_cell.length_b   1.000
_cell.length_c   1.000
_cell.angle_alpha   90.00
_cell.angle_beta   90.00
_cell.angle_gamma   90.00
#
_symmetry.space_group_name_H-M   'P 1'
#
loop_
_entity.id
_entity.type
_entity.pdbx_description
1 polymer ?
#
loop_
_entity_poly.entity_id
_entity_poly.type
_entity_poly.pdbx_seq_one_letter_code
_entity_poly.pdbx_strand_id
1 'polypeptide(L)'
;EDIKRDLNLKDEDLGFLYGTAFGVFYALFGIPLGRLADSWRRVRLMTVGLALWSTMTALSGFSRTGGQLAAARIGVGIGEATASPAAYSLISDYFPKRLRATALSIYSAGLYVGGGVSLFIGGLIVQGWNRAYPDGGPFGLVGWQAAFLAVGIPGLIVAVWVATIRDTDRKSVASGRSA
;
A
#
# COMPACT_ATOMS: atom_id res chain seq x y z
N GLU A 1 -15.06 -4.30 14.00
CA GLU A 1 -16.10 -3.89 14.95
C GLU A 1 -15.84 -2.48 15.49
N ASP A 2 -14.63 -2.16 16.02
CA ASP A 2 -14.34 -0.86 16.63
C ASP A 2 -14.53 0.31 15.64
N ILE A 3 -14.01 0.22 14.41
CA ILE A 3 -14.18 1.24 13.36
C ILE A 3 -15.66 1.48 13.06
N LYS A 4 -16.45 0.41 12.99
CA LYS A 4 -17.89 0.46 12.72
C LYS A 4 -18.62 1.24 13.81
N ARG A 5 -18.32 0.90 15.06
CA ARG A 5 -18.91 1.55 16.23
C ARG A 5 -18.51 3.02 16.34
N ASP A 6 -17.21 3.33 16.20
CA ASP A 6 -16.68 4.65 16.47
C ASP A 6 -17.03 5.66 15.36
N LEU A 7 -17.16 5.19 14.11
CA LEU A 7 -17.55 6.02 12.96
C LEU A 7 -19.03 5.90 12.60
N ASN A 8 -19.81 5.16 13.40
CA ASN A 8 -21.23 4.89 13.18
C ASN A 8 -21.54 4.39 11.75
N LEU A 9 -20.75 3.40 11.29
CA LEU A 9 -20.86 2.81 9.96
C LEU A 9 -21.67 1.52 10.00
N LYS A 10 -22.35 1.19 8.90
CA LYS A 10 -22.97 -0.10 8.66
C LYS A 10 -22.00 -1.07 8.02
N ASP A 11 -22.32 -2.36 8.00
CA ASP A 11 -21.51 -3.38 7.33
C ASP A 11 -21.41 -3.13 5.82
N GLU A 12 -22.47 -2.59 5.22
CA GLU A 12 -22.52 -2.17 3.82
C GLU A 12 -21.47 -1.05 3.55
N ASP A 13 -21.35 -0.06 4.44
CA ASP A 13 -20.40 1.02 4.33
C ASP A 13 -18.96 0.51 4.42
N LEU A 14 -18.68 -0.41 5.32
CA LEU A 14 -17.38 -1.07 5.45
C LEU A 14 -17.06 -1.90 4.21
N GLY A 15 -18.01 -2.68 3.71
CA GLY A 15 -17.85 -3.43 2.47
C GLY A 15 -17.56 -2.52 1.27
N PHE A 16 -18.25 -1.38 1.18
CA PHE A 16 -17.98 -0.36 0.17
C PHE A 16 -16.58 0.24 0.32
N LEU A 17 -16.19 0.64 1.52
CA LEU A 17 -14.90 1.29 1.81
C LEU A 17 -13.69 0.39 1.53
N TYR A 18 -13.73 -0.85 2.00
CA TYR A 18 -12.61 -1.78 1.88
C TYR A 18 -12.63 -2.60 0.59
N GLY A 19 -13.78 -2.77 -0.04
CA GLY A 19 -13.94 -3.51 -1.27
C GLY A 19 -14.08 -2.60 -2.49
N THR A 20 -15.27 -2.02 -2.66
CA THR A 20 -15.65 -1.36 -3.90
C THR A 20 -14.86 -0.07 -4.13
N ALA A 21 -14.81 0.85 -3.15
CA ALA A 21 -14.12 2.12 -3.31
C ALA A 21 -12.62 1.90 -3.60
N PHE A 22 -11.95 1.11 -2.77
CA PHE A 22 -10.55 0.76 -2.99
C PHE A 22 -10.33 0.10 -4.35
N GLY A 23 -11.08 -0.97 -4.67
CA GLY A 23 -10.91 -1.77 -5.89
C GLY A 23 -11.16 -0.99 -7.18
N VAL A 24 -12.20 -0.14 -7.20
CA VAL A 24 -12.52 0.71 -8.37
C VAL A 24 -11.39 1.70 -8.63
N PHE A 25 -10.92 2.42 -7.63
CA PHE A 25 -9.85 3.40 -7.81
C PHE A 25 -8.51 2.73 -8.10
N TYR A 26 -8.20 1.59 -7.47
CA TYR A 26 -7.04 0.77 -7.82
C TYR A 26 -7.06 0.37 -9.29
N ALA A 27 -8.18 -0.16 -9.80
CA ALA A 27 -8.31 -0.57 -11.19
C ALA A 27 -8.28 0.61 -12.16
N LEU A 28 -9.00 1.70 -11.84
CA LEU A 28 -9.08 2.90 -12.68
C LEU A 28 -7.70 3.55 -12.85
N PHE A 29 -6.95 3.68 -11.78
CA PHE A 29 -5.61 4.26 -11.80
C PHE A 29 -4.52 3.26 -12.21
N GLY A 30 -4.77 1.96 -12.11
CA GLY A 30 -3.84 0.92 -12.53
C GLY A 30 -3.43 1.03 -14.00
N ILE A 31 -4.38 1.37 -14.90
CA ILE A 31 -4.10 1.52 -16.33
C ILE A 31 -3.19 2.73 -16.62
N PRO A 32 -3.53 3.98 -16.20
CA PRO A 32 -2.67 5.13 -16.47
C PRO A 32 -1.32 5.05 -15.74
N LEU A 33 -1.30 4.52 -14.51
CA LEU A 33 -0.06 4.35 -13.76
C LEU A 33 0.82 3.23 -14.31
N GLY A 34 0.23 2.17 -14.89
CA GLY A 34 0.95 1.17 -15.67
C GLY A 34 1.64 1.79 -16.89
N ARG A 35 0.94 2.62 -17.66
CA ARG A 35 1.54 3.37 -18.78
C ARG A 35 2.63 4.35 -18.30
N LEU A 36 2.42 4.98 -17.16
CA LEU A 36 3.43 5.85 -16.55
C LEU A 36 4.66 5.05 -16.13
N ALA A 37 4.50 3.82 -15.61
CA ALA A 37 5.60 2.91 -15.31
C ALA A 37 6.41 2.55 -16.56
N ASP A 38 5.79 2.58 -17.75
CA ASP A 38 6.49 2.37 -19.02
C ASP A 38 7.32 3.58 -19.50
N SER A 39 6.95 4.79 -19.13
CA SER A 39 7.58 6.03 -19.60
C SER A 39 8.46 6.70 -18.53
N TRP A 40 8.10 6.59 -17.27
CA TRP A 40 8.79 7.26 -16.18
C TRP A 40 9.79 6.35 -15.46
N ARG A 41 10.61 6.91 -14.54
CA ARG A 41 11.56 6.16 -13.72
C ARG A 41 10.78 5.29 -12.72
N ARG A 42 10.93 3.97 -12.81
CA ARG A 42 10.15 2.99 -12.05
C ARG A 42 10.36 3.10 -10.55
N VAL A 43 11.61 3.31 -10.12
CA VAL A 43 11.94 3.51 -8.70
C VAL A 43 11.25 4.77 -8.17
N ARG A 44 11.27 5.88 -8.93
CA ARG A 44 10.56 7.10 -8.52
C ARG A 44 9.06 6.89 -8.43
N LEU A 45 8.46 6.23 -9.42
CA LEU A 45 7.03 5.93 -9.42
C LEU A 45 6.65 5.11 -8.20
N MET A 46 7.42 4.06 -7.92
CA MET A 46 7.21 3.18 -6.76
C MET A 46 7.40 3.94 -5.45
N THR A 47 8.41 4.80 -5.34
CA THR A 47 8.65 5.63 -4.16
C THR A 47 7.50 6.59 -3.89
N VAL A 48 7.03 7.31 -4.93
CA VAL A 48 5.91 8.26 -4.80
C VAL A 48 4.63 7.53 -4.43
N GLY A 49 4.34 6.41 -5.08
CA GLY A 49 3.18 5.59 -4.76
C GLY A 49 3.22 5.05 -3.33
N LEU A 50 4.36 4.50 -2.91
CA LEU A 50 4.56 4.00 -1.55
C LEU A 50 4.43 5.12 -0.50
N ALA A 51 5.01 6.30 -0.75
CA ALA A 51 4.86 7.44 0.12
C ALA A 51 3.38 7.90 0.20
N LEU A 52 2.67 7.94 -0.94
CA LEU A 52 1.27 8.30 -0.99
C LEU A 52 0.42 7.32 -0.18
N TRP A 53 0.49 6.00 -0.45
CA TRP A 53 -0.36 5.05 0.27
C TRP A 53 -0.01 4.97 1.77
N SER A 54 1.27 5.09 2.13
CA SER A 54 1.70 5.09 3.53
C SER A 54 1.19 6.33 4.27
N THR A 55 1.26 7.51 3.64
CA THR A 55 0.67 8.74 4.17
C THR A 55 -0.84 8.61 4.34
N MET A 56 -1.55 8.10 3.32
CA MET A 56 -2.99 7.90 3.39
C MET A 56 -3.38 6.86 4.44
N THR A 57 -2.56 5.82 4.62
CA THR A 57 -2.74 4.84 5.70
C THR A 57 -2.58 5.51 7.06
N ALA A 58 -1.54 6.31 7.28
CA ALA A 58 -1.37 7.05 8.52
C ALA A 58 -2.51 8.05 8.76
N LEU A 59 -2.95 8.79 7.71
CA LEU A 59 -4.09 9.70 7.79
C LEU A 59 -5.41 8.99 8.11
N SER A 60 -5.57 7.72 7.72
CA SER A 60 -6.72 6.91 8.14
C SER A 60 -6.82 6.80 9.66
N GLY A 61 -5.68 6.81 10.37
CA GLY A 61 -5.62 6.82 11.84
C GLY A 61 -6.14 8.12 12.48
N PHE A 62 -6.27 9.21 11.73
CA PHE A 62 -6.88 10.45 12.21
C PHE A 62 -8.33 10.65 11.74
N SER A 63 -8.90 9.68 11.04
CA SER A 63 -10.27 9.77 10.56
C SER A 63 -11.26 9.79 11.71
N ARG A 64 -12.20 10.74 11.67
CA ARG A 64 -13.29 10.91 12.62
C ARG A 64 -14.66 10.68 11.99
N THR A 65 -14.70 10.51 10.68
CA THR A 65 -15.93 10.24 9.92
C THR A 65 -15.65 9.17 8.87
N GLY A 66 -16.71 8.43 8.47
CA GLY A 66 -16.63 7.47 7.38
C GLY A 66 -16.14 8.07 6.07
N GLY A 67 -16.55 9.31 5.76
CA GLY A 67 -16.11 10.03 4.56
C GLY A 67 -14.61 10.33 4.54
N GLN A 68 -14.01 10.68 5.69
CA GLN A 68 -12.57 10.89 5.80
C GLN A 68 -11.81 9.56 5.60
N LEU A 69 -12.31 8.50 6.21
CA LEU A 69 -11.74 7.16 6.04
C LEU A 69 -11.85 6.71 4.57
N ALA A 70 -12.99 6.98 3.91
CA ALA A 70 -13.18 6.68 2.49
C ALA A 70 -12.16 7.40 1.61
N ALA A 71 -12.00 8.70 1.80
CA ALA A 71 -11.03 9.50 1.04
C ALA A 71 -9.60 8.97 1.22
N ALA A 72 -9.22 8.62 2.44
CA ALA A 72 -7.93 8.03 2.71
C ALA A 72 -7.76 6.66 2.04
N ARG A 73 -8.79 5.79 2.04
CA ARG A 73 -8.78 4.49 1.35
C ARG A 73 -8.65 4.61 -0.16
N ILE A 74 -9.30 5.60 -0.77
CA ILE A 74 -9.12 5.93 -2.20
C ILE A 74 -7.66 6.30 -2.46
N GLY A 75 -7.08 7.16 -1.64
CA GLY A 75 -5.68 7.54 -1.77
C GLY A 75 -4.70 6.37 -1.62
N VAL A 76 -5.00 5.42 -0.72
CA VAL A 76 -4.25 4.16 -0.61
C VAL A 76 -4.33 3.37 -1.92
N GLY A 77 -5.55 3.17 -2.47
CA GLY A 77 -5.73 2.43 -3.73
C GLY A 77 -4.97 3.04 -4.91
N ILE A 78 -4.98 4.37 -5.03
CA ILE A 78 -4.22 5.09 -6.07
C ILE A 78 -2.71 4.87 -5.89
N GLY A 79 -2.20 5.02 -4.66
CA GLY A 79 -0.78 4.83 -4.38
C GLY A 79 -0.32 3.39 -4.64
N GLU A 80 -1.09 2.42 -4.19
CA GLU A 80 -0.79 1.00 -4.32
C GLU A 80 -0.83 0.51 -5.78
N ALA A 81 -1.67 1.12 -6.63
CA ALA A 81 -1.73 0.79 -8.05
C ALA A 81 -0.41 1.04 -8.80
N THR A 82 0.54 1.80 -8.23
CA THR A 82 1.88 2.01 -8.82
C THR A 82 2.82 0.82 -8.59
N ALA A 83 2.61 0.05 -7.52
CA ALA A 83 3.59 -0.91 -7.02
C ALA A 83 3.80 -2.09 -7.96
N SER A 84 2.72 -2.76 -8.37
CA SER A 84 2.82 -3.99 -9.16
C SER A 84 3.48 -3.77 -10.53
N PRO A 85 3.09 -2.80 -11.36
CA PRO A 85 3.72 -2.61 -12.66
C PRO A 85 5.19 -2.20 -12.53
N ALA A 86 5.53 -1.35 -11.58
CA ALA A 86 6.91 -0.94 -11.35
C ALA A 86 7.77 -2.10 -10.81
N ALA A 87 7.27 -2.89 -9.86
CA ALA A 87 7.98 -4.02 -9.29
C ALA A 87 8.23 -5.13 -10.31
N TYR A 88 7.21 -5.51 -11.11
CA TYR A 88 7.37 -6.53 -12.15
C TYR A 88 8.41 -6.11 -13.20
N SER A 89 8.39 -4.85 -13.61
CA SER A 89 9.36 -4.32 -14.55
C SER A 89 10.78 -4.34 -13.97
N LEU A 90 10.98 -3.88 -12.73
CA LEU A 90 12.29 -3.90 -12.06
C LEU A 90 12.80 -5.33 -11.88
N ILE A 91 11.98 -6.26 -11.38
CA ILE A 91 12.36 -7.67 -11.20
C ILE A 91 12.79 -8.28 -12.53
N SER A 92 12.08 -7.97 -13.62
CA SER A 92 12.42 -8.48 -14.94
C SER A 92 13.76 -7.98 -15.46
N ASP A 93 14.22 -6.81 -15.04
CA ASP A 93 15.51 -6.25 -15.42
C ASP A 93 16.66 -6.69 -14.51
N TYR A 94 16.41 -6.81 -13.20
CA TYR A 94 17.42 -7.23 -12.23
C TYR A 94 17.76 -8.71 -12.33
N PHE A 95 16.78 -9.57 -12.66
CA PHE A 95 16.97 -11.01 -12.66
C PHE A 95 17.13 -11.58 -14.06
N PRO A 96 18.07 -12.54 -14.28
CA PRO A 96 18.19 -13.25 -15.55
C PRO A 96 16.93 -14.08 -15.82
N LYS A 97 16.65 -14.37 -17.10
CA LYS A 97 15.42 -15.07 -17.53
C LYS A 97 15.10 -16.33 -16.71
N ARG A 98 16.13 -17.12 -16.36
CA ARG A 98 15.97 -18.37 -15.59
C ARG A 98 15.49 -18.16 -14.15
N LEU A 99 15.72 -17.00 -13.54
CA LEU A 99 15.37 -16.70 -12.15
C LEU A 99 14.14 -15.78 -12.01
N ARG A 100 13.64 -15.22 -13.12
CA ARG A 100 12.51 -14.27 -13.08
C ARG A 100 11.25 -14.85 -12.46
N ALA A 101 10.90 -16.10 -12.86
CA ALA A 101 9.72 -16.76 -12.30
C ALA A 101 9.83 -16.93 -10.79
N THR A 102 11.00 -17.37 -10.30
CA THR A 102 11.26 -17.51 -8.86
C THR A 102 11.18 -16.17 -8.13
N ALA A 103 11.80 -15.10 -8.68
CA ALA A 103 11.76 -13.76 -8.09
C ALA A 103 10.34 -13.20 -8.03
N LEU A 104 9.55 -13.37 -9.10
CA LEU A 104 8.15 -12.98 -9.14
C LEU A 104 7.29 -13.79 -8.17
N SER A 105 7.56 -15.09 -8.01
CA SER A 105 6.86 -15.94 -7.04
C SER A 105 7.14 -15.49 -5.60
N ILE A 106 8.38 -15.15 -5.27
CA ILE A 106 8.75 -14.62 -3.95
C ILE A 106 8.05 -13.28 -3.71
N TYR A 107 8.04 -12.38 -4.70
CA TYR A 107 7.31 -11.12 -4.61
C TYR A 107 5.82 -11.35 -4.36
N SER A 108 5.19 -12.24 -5.12
CA SER A 108 3.76 -12.56 -4.96
C SER A 108 3.47 -13.23 -3.62
N ALA A 109 4.34 -14.13 -3.16
CA ALA A 109 4.20 -14.73 -1.84
C ALA A 109 4.26 -13.68 -0.72
N GLY A 110 5.08 -12.63 -0.88
CA GLY A 110 5.15 -11.50 0.02
C GLY A 110 3.80 -10.78 0.22
N LEU A 111 2.98 -10.70 -0.81
CA LEU A 111 1.63 -10.11 -0.72
C LEU A 111 0.72 -10.91 0.23
N TYR A 112 0.69 -12.23 0.09
CA TYR A 112 -0.16 -13.11 0.91
C TYR A 112 0.36 -13.22 2.35
N VAL A 113 1.67 -13.41 2.51
CA VAL A 113 2.32 -13.45 3.83
C VAL A 113 2.17 -12.11 4.53
N GLY A 114 2.44 -11.01 3.83
CA GLY A 114 2.27 -9.65 4.35
C GLY A 114 0.83 -9.38 4.79
N GLY A 115 -0.16 -9.80 4.02
CA GLY A 115 -1.57 -9.71 4.37
C GLY A 115 -1.89 -10.42 5.69
N GLY A 116 -1.46 -11.68 5.84
CA GLY A 116 -1.65 -12.44 7.07
C GLY A 116 -0.95 -11.83 8.28
N VAL A 117 0.33 -11.45 8.10
CA VAL A 117 1.13 -10.82 9.16
C VAL A 117 0.54 -9.48 9.58
N SER A 118 0.05 -8.67 8.63
CA SER A 118 -0.57 -7.37 8.94
C SER A 118 -1.83 -7.49 9.78
N LEU A 119 -2.68 -8.49 9.49
CA LEU A 119 -3.87 -8.76 10.30
C LEU A 119 -3.50 -9.18 11.72
N PHE A 120 -2.50 -10.04 11.87
CA PHE A 120 -2.03 -10.50 13.17
C PHE A 120 -1.43 -9.35 14.00
N ILE A 121 -0.49 -8.62 13.43
CA ILE A 121 0.17 -7.48 14.10
C ILE A 121 -0.85 -6.37 14.37
N GLY A 122 -1.73 -6.05 13.43
CA GLY A 122 -2.79 -5.07 13.59
C GLY A 122 -3.71 -5.42 14.76
N GLY A 123 -4.11 -6.69 14.85
CA GLY A 123 -4.90 -7.20 15.98
C GLY A 123 -4.19 -7.06 17.33
N LEU A 124 -2.89 -7.38 17.39
CA LEU A 124 -2.09 -7.21 18.60
C LEU A 124 -1.98 -5.73 19.02
N ILE A 125 -1.79 -4.82 18.05
CA ILE A 125 -1.71 -3.37 18.32
C ILE A 125 -3.04 -2.87 18.89
N VAL A 126 -4.17 -3.20 18.23
CA VAL A 126 -5.50 -2.80 18.70
C VAL A 126 -5.77 -3.33 20.09
N GLN A 127 -5.51 -4.61 20.33
CA GLN A 127 -5.74 -5.23 21.63
C GLN A 127 -4.83 -4.64 22.72
N GLY A 128 -3.55 -4.46 22.41
CA GLY A 128 -2.58 -3.87 23.35
C GLY A 128 -2.94 -2.44 23.68
N TRP A 129 -3.33 -1.64 22.68
CA TRP A 129 -3.74 -0.26 22.87
C TRP A 129 -4.99 -0.13 23.73
N ASN A 130 -6.04 -0.86 23.41
CA ASN A 130 -7.31 -0.84 24.15
C ASN A 130 -7.14 -1.33 25.60
N ARG A 131 -6.18 -2.24 25.84
CA ARG A 131 -5.84 -2.68 27.21
C ARG A 131 -5.06 -1.62 27.98
N ALA A 132 -4.14 -0.92 27.33
CA ALA A 132 -3.32 0.11 27.97
C ALA A 132 -4.10 1.42 28.18
N TYR A 133 -5.07 1.70 27.31
CA TYR A 133 -5.83 2.95 27.29
C TYR A 133 -7.34 2.68 27.13
N PRO A 134 -8.02 2.18 28.16
CA PRO A 134 -9.45 1.86 28.07
C PRO A 134 -10.35 3.06 27.77
N ASP A 135 -9.97 4.25 28.25
CA ASP A 135 -10.73 5.50 28.11
C ASP A 135 -10.21 6.40 26.98
N GLY A 136 -9.36 5.87 26.09
CA GLY A 136 -8.70 6.59 25.02
C GLY A 136 -7.25 6.91 25.32
N GLY A 137 -6.40 6.77 24.29
CA GLY A 137 -4.96 6.95 24.39
C GLY A 137 -4.51 8.39 24.16
N PRO A 138 -3.18 8.62 24.06
CA PRO A 138 -2.60 9.91 23.70
C PRO A 138 -3.27 10.50 22.46
N PHE A 139 -3.53 11.79 22.46
CA PHE A 139 -4.26 12.53 21.41
C PHE A 139 -5.71 12.07 21.19
N GLY A 140 -6.32 11.35 22.15
CA GLY A 140 -7.65 10.79 22.04
C GLY A 140 -7.77 9.67 21.00
N LEU A 141 -6.66 9.01 20.67
CA LEU A 141 -6.64 7.92 19.70
C LEU A 141 -7.17 6.63 20.33
N VAL A 142 -7.94 5.90 19.53
CA VAL A 142 -8.43 4.53 19.85
C VAL A 142 -7.56 3.49 19.13
N GLY A 143 -7.69 2.22 19.51
CA GLY A 143 -6.80 1.14 19.08
C GLY A 143 -6.65 0.99 17.56
N TRP A 144 -7.75 1.07 16.80
CA TRP A 144 -7.68 0.95 15.35
C TRP A 144 -6.96 2.14 14.69
N GLN A 145 -7.08 3.34 15.25
CA GLN A 145 -6.37 4.53 14.77
C GLN A 145 -4.87 4.39 15.01
N ALA A 146 -4.49 3.91 16.20
CA ALA A 146 -3.11 3.59 16.52
C ALA A 146 -2.52 2.54 15.58
N ALA A 147 -3.30 1.51 15.21
CA ALA A 147 -2.86 0.49 14.27
C ALA A 147 -2.57 1.07 12.88
N PHE A 148 -3.40 1.99 12.36
CA PHE A 148 -3.13 2.67 11.09
C PHE A 148 -1.86 3.51 11.12
N LEU A 149 -1.60 4.21 12.21
CA LEU A 149 -0.36 4.98 12.39
C LEU A 149 0.86 4.07 12.47
N ALA A 150 0.75 2.98 13.24
CA ALA A 150 1.82 2.01 13.42
C ALA A 150 2.21 1.29 12.12
N VAL A 151 1.31 1.21 11.15
CA VAL A 151 1.60 0.63 9.83
C VAL A 151 2.02 1.71 8.83
N GLY A 152 1.35 2.86 8.84
CA GLY A 152 1.60 3.93 7.86
C GLY A 152 2.97 4.60 8.04
N ILE A 153 3.38 4.88 9.28
CA ILE A 153 4.65 5.56 9.56
C ILE A 153 5.87 4.72 9.10
N PRO A 154 6.00 3.43 9.45
CA PRO A 154 7.07 2.59 8.92
C PRO A 154 7.07 2.49 7.41
N GLY A 155 5.89 2.53 6.76
CA GLY A 155 5.78 2.55 5.30
C GLY A 155 6.47 3.76 4.67
N LEU A 156 6.46 4.93 5.32
CA LEU A 156 7.21 6.10 4.86
C LEU A 156 8.73 5.88 4.95
N ILE A 157 9.21 5.20 5.97
CA ILE A 157 10.63 4.82 6.11
C ILE A 157 11.02 3.90 4.95
N VAL A 158 10.17 2.92 4.63
CA VAL A 158 10.38 2.03 3.48
C VAL A 158 10.35 2.80 2.17
N ALA A 159 9.51 3.83 2.02
CA ALA A 159 9.49 4.69 0.83
C ALA A 159 10.83 5.42 0.63
N VAL A 160 11.40 5.95 1.71
CA VAL A 160 12.75 6.56 1.68
C VAL A 160 13.80 5.52 1.31
N TRP A 161 13.71 4.31 1.85
CA TRP A 161 14.64 3.24 1.48
C TRP A 161 14.51 2.84 0.01
N VAL A 162 13.30 2.68 -0.50
CA VAL A 162 13.04 2.40 -1.92
C VAL A 162 13.64 3.49 -2.81
N ALA A 163 13.60 4.76 -2.40
CA ALA A 163 14.21 5.86 -3.15
C ALA A 163 15.72 5.72 -3.35
N THR A 164 16.40 4.94 -2.51
CA THR A 164 17.85 4.66 -2.63
C THR A 164 18.18 3.55 -3.63
N ILE A 165 17.18 2.80 -4.08
CA ILE A 165 17.38 1.72 -5.07
C ILE A 165 17.79 2.35 -6.41
N ARG A 166 18.81 1.78 -7.04
CA ARG A 166 19.25 2.22 -8.35
C ARG A 166 18.23 1.78 -9.42
N ASP A 167 17.72 2.74 -10.19
CA ASP A 167 16.89 2.40 -11.34
C ASP A 167 17.76 1.77 -12.44
N THR A 168 17.27 0.70 -13.05
CA THR A 168 17.98 0.06 -14.16
C THR A 168 17.66 0.78 -15.46
N ASP A 169 18.68 0.95 -16.33
CA ASP A 169 18.45 1.41 -17.68
C ASP A 169 17.53 0.42 -18.40
N ARG A 170 16.49 0.94 -19.02
CA ARG A 170 15.58 0.10 -19.81
C ARG A 170 16.40 -0.56 -20.92
N LYS A 171 16.44 -1.89 -20.89
CA LYS A 171 16.89 -2.64 -22.07
C LYS A 171 15.88 -2.31 -23.16
N SER A 172 16.25 -1.44 -24.08
CA SER A 172 15.40 -1.06 -25.20
C SER A 172 15.06 -2.34 -25.99
N VAL A 173 13.87 -2.86 -25.82
CA VAL A 173 13.29 -3.91 -26.68
C VAL A 173 13.12 -3.40 -28.10
N ALA A 174 13.35 -2.10 -28.33
CA ALA A 174 13.22 -1.41 -29.62
C ALA A 174 14.45 -1.52 -30.52
N SER A 175 15.59 -2.08 -30.12
CA SER A 175 16.65 -2.40 -31.06
C SER A 175 16.54 -3.85 -31.54
N GLY A 176 15.64 -4.09 -32.48
CA GLY A 176 15.69 -5.25 -33.38
C GLY A 176 16.98 -5.24 -34.25
N ARG A 177 18.12 -5.01 -33.65
CA ARG A 177 19.45 -5.28 -34.23
C ARG A 177 19.99 -6.51 -33.54
N SER A 178 19.61 -7.66 -34.08
CA SER A 178 20.45 -8.86 -34.03
C SER A 178 21.78 -8.51 -34.67
N ALA A 179 22.85 -8.54 -33.90
CA ALA A 179 24.15 -8.82 -34.44
C ALA A 179 24.40 -10.32 -34.34
#